data_7e61295a9fca9dc29de309823ba62075
#
_entry.id   7e61295a9fca9dc29de309823ba62075
#
_cell.length_a   1.000
_cell.length_b   1.000
_cell.length_c   1.000
_cell.angle_alpha   90.00
_cell.angle_beta   90.00
_cell.angle_gamma   90.00
#
_symmetry.space_group_name_H-M   'P 1'
#
loop_
_entity.id
_entity.type
_entity.pdbx_description
1 polymer ?
#
loop_
_entity_poly.entity_id
_entity_poly.type
_entity_poly.pdbx_seq_one_letter_code
_entity_poly.pdbx_strand_id
1 'polypeptide(L)'
;YVWTRRISYITMFGFHVIIGISLWIGLFSWTMIAGLTLLLTARDINLLKMVFNRLSPGPYIVFYDSDCGFCHQVCRILRRMDIFQRFIWAGNDWQDQKPDSLKSLSDKTIVLWNQESNQVYTRHEAFGKMIQSLPLGFLVSWIFFVPGIGHLFGFVYDRVADNRTKISTSLGYKACDISSD
;
A
#
# COMPACT_ATOMS: atom_id res chain seq x y z
N TYR A 1 0.79 -28.53 -20.28
CA TYR A 1 1.60 -27.34 -20.61
C TYR A 1 1.55 -26.24 -19.54
N VAL A 2 0.41 -25.92 -18.94
CA VAL A 2 0.31 -24.84 -17.94
C VAL A 2 1.04 -25.20 -16.64
N TRP A 3 0.88 -26.42 -16.17
CA TRP A 3 1.53 -26.90 -14.94
C TRP A 3 3.04 -27.05 -15.09
N THR A 4 3.51 -27.59 -16.20
CA THR A 4 4.96 -27.72 -16.47
C THR A 4 5.62 -26.34 -16.50
N ARG A 5 5.01 -25.35 -17.14
CA ARG A 5 5.51 -23.97 -17.15
C ARG A 5 5.57 -23.36 -15.75
N ARG A 6 4.55 -23.56 -14.92
CA ARG A 6 4.52 -23.06 -13.54
C ARG A 6 5.58 -23.71 -12.66
N ILE A 7 5.76 -25.03 -12.78
CA ILE A 7 6.81 -25.75 -12.07
C ILE A 7 8.17 -25.22 -12.49
N SER A 8 8.43 -25.10 -13.79
CA SER A 8 9.70 -24.56 -14.29
C SER A 8 9.95 -23.14 -13.78
N TYR A 9 8.91 -22.28 -13.78
CA TYR A 9 9.02 -20.93 -13.26
C TYR A 9 9.41 -20.91 -11.77
N ILE A 10 8.71 -21.69 -10.94
CA ILE A 10 8.99 -21.77 -9.49
C ILE A 10 10.41 -22.32 -9.24
N THR A 11 10.80 -23.34 -9.98
CA THR A 11 12.17 -23.94 -9.86
C THR A 11 13.25 -22.92 -10.24
N MET A 12 13.09 -22.24 -11.38
CA MET A 12 14.05 -21.22 -11.83
C MET A 12 14.08 -20.01 -10.88
N PHE A 13 12.95 -19.56 -10.42
CA PHE A 13 12.86 -18.47 -9.44
C PHE A 13 13.59 -18.86 -8.13
N GLY A 14 13.26 -20.02 -7.57
CA GLY A 14 13.90 -20.53 -6.36
C GLY A 14 15.41 -20.70 -6.53
N PHE A 15 15.86 -21.22 -7.67
CA PHE A 15 17.28 -21.37 -8.00
C PHE A 15 18.02 -20.02 -7.99
N HIS A 16 17.47 -18.99 -8.63
CA HIS A 16 18.09 -17.66 -8.65
C HIS A 16 18.04 -16.96 -7.28
N VAL A 17 17.01 -17.19 -6.46
CA VAL A 17 16.98 -16.69 -5.09
C VAL A 17 18.09 -17.34 -4.25
N ILE A 18 18.23 -18.68 -4.32
CA ILE A 18 19.29 -19.41 -3.59
C ILE A 18 20.68 -18.92 -4.02
N ILE A 19 20.93 -18.81 -5.32
CA ILE A 19 22.19 -18.27 -5.84
C ILE A 19 22.43 -16.83 -5.36
N GLY A 20 21.39 -15.98 -5.39
CA GLY A 20 21.50 -14.59 -4.96
C GLY A 20 21.87 -14.43 -3.49
N ILE A 21 21.44 -15.37 -2.64
CA ILE A 21 21.74 -15.38 -1.21
C ILE A 21 23.10 -16.07 -0.93
N SER A 22 23.39 -17.17 -1.62
CA SER A 22 24.54 -18.03 -1.32
C SER A 22 25.82 -17.59 -2.02
N LEU A 23 25.73 -16.99 -3.19
CA LEU A 23 26.85 -16.57 -4.00
C LEU A 23 26.81 -15.06 -4.22
N TRP A 24 27.90 -14.39 -3.90
CA TRP A 24 28.04 -12.94 -4.11
C TRP A 24 28.31 -12.59 -5.58
N ILE A 25 27.35 -12.94 -6.46
CA ILE A 25 27.44 -12.75 -7.92
C ILE A 25 26.90 -11.35 -8.33
N GLY A 26 26.85 -10.40 -7.41
CA GLY A 26 26.39 -9.05 -7.70
C GLY A 26 24.94 -9.00 -8.20
N LEU A 27 24.69 -8.27 -9.28
CA LEU A 27 23.33 -8.02 -9.79
C LEU A 27 22.76 -9.17 -10.64
N PHE A 28 23.55 -10.20 -10.98
CA PHE A 28 23.13 -11.26 -11.91
C PHE A 28 21.84 -11.95 -11.49
N SER A 29 21.77 -12.44 -10.26
CA SER A 29 20.58 -13.15 -9.78
C SER A 29 19.33 -12.25 -9.76
N TRP A 30 19.49 -10.99 -9.41
CA TRP A 30 18.40 -10.03 -9.39
C TRP A 30 17.88 -9.67 -10.79
N THR A 31 18.79 -9.53 -11.76
CA THR A 31 18.40 -9.32 -13.16
C THR A 31 17.68 -10.52 -13.74
N MET A 32 18.10 -11.73 -13.39
CA MET A 32 17.43 -12.96 -13.81
C MET A 32 16.04 -13.10 -13.18
N ILE A 33 15.89 -12.80 -11.88
CA ILE A 33 14.57 -12.76 -11.21
C ILE A 33 13.67 -11.72 -11.87
N ALA A 34 14.17 -10.52 -12.16
CA ALA A 34 13.43 -9.50 -12.88
C ALA A 34 12.99 -9.97 -14.28
N GLY A 35 13.90 -10.63 -15.02
CA GLY A 35 13.59 -11.22 -16.32
C GLY A 35 12.50 -12.29 -16.26
N LEU A 36 12.50 -13.12 -15.21
CA LEU A 36 11.48 -14.14 -15.01
C LEU A 36 10.08 -13.54 -14.82
N THR A 37 9.96 -12.33 -14.30
CA THR A 37 8.63 -11.66 -14.16
C THR A 37 7.94 -11.44 -15.51
N LEU A 38 8.71 -11.32 -16.60
CA LEU A 38 8.18 -11.16 -17.96
C LEU A 38 7.48 -12.44 -18.47
N LEU A 39 7.76 -13.58 -17.86
CA LEU A 39 7.12 -14.86 -18.20
C LEU A 39 5.74 -15.05 -17.52
N LEU A 40 5.37 -14.16 -16.60
CA LEU A 40 4.08 -14.20 -15.95
C LEU A 40 2.97 -13.84 -16.94
N THR A 41 1.96 -14.67 -17.00
CA THR A 41 0.76 -14.41 -17.81
C THR A 41 -0.34 -13.79 -16.97
N ALA A 42 -1.33 -13.16 -17.62
CA ALA A 42 -2.50 -12.61 -16.95
C ALA A 42 -3.22 -13.67 -16.05
N ARG A 43 -3.21 -14.94 -16.48
CA ARG A 43 -3.78 -16.04 -15.67
C ARG A 43 -3.01 -16.29 -14.38
N ASP A 44 -1.68 -16.14 -14.40
CA ASP A 44 -0.83 -16.33 -13.21
C ASP A 44 -1.01 -15.15 -12.25
N ILE A 45 -1.10 -13.94 -12.80
CA ILE A 45 -1.40 -12.73 -12.01
C ILE A 45 -2.78 -12.83 -11.36
N ASN A 46 -3.80 -13.30 -12.08
CA ASN A 46 -5.13 -13.50 -11.53
C ASN A 46 -5.16 -14.58 -10.43
N LEU A 47 -4.36 -15.64 -10.57
CA LEU A 47 -4.21 -16.65 -9.53
C LEU A 47 -3.56 -16.04 -8.27
N LEU A 48 -2.48 -15.29 -8.44
CA LEU A 48 -1.83 -14.58 -7.33
C LEU A 48 -2.80 -13.62 -6.66
N LYS A 49 -3.57 -12.85 -7.44
CA LYS A 49 -4.62 -11.97 -6.93
C LYS A 49 -5.67 -12.75 -6.11
N MET A 50 -6.11 -13.90 -6.60
CA MET A 50 -7.08 -14.76 -5.89
C MET A 50 -6.52 -15.27 -4.56
N VAL A 51 -5.29 -15.78 -4.57
CA VAL A 51 -4.62 -16.27 -3.35
C VAL A 51 -4.43 -15.13 -2.36
N PHE A 52 -3.97 -13.97 -2.82
CA PHE A 52 -3.75 -12.79 -1.99
C PHE A 52 -5.06 -12.26 -1.40
N ASN A 53 -6.15 -12.24 -2.18
CA ASN A 53 -7.47 -11.86 -1.72
C ASN A 53 -8.02 -12.80 -0.63
N ARG A 54 -7.62 -14.06 -0.66
CA ARG A 54 -8.02 -15.05 0.35
C ARG A 54 -7.25 -14.89 1.67
N LEU A 55 -6.02 -14.39 1.60
CA LEU A 55 -5.14 -14.20 2.76
C LEU A 55 -5.34 -12.85 3.45
N SER A 56 -5.84 -11.84 2.76
CA SER A 56 -6.02 -10.50 3.29
C SER A 56 -7.47 -10.05 3.10
N PRO A 57 -8.20 -9.69 4.16
CA PRO A 57 -9.55 -9.18 4.05
C PRO A 57 -9.56 -7.83 3.31
N GLY A 58 -10.65 -7.53 2.61
CA GLY A 58 -10.84 -6.28 1.90
C GLY A 58 -11.92 -6.43 0.84
N PRO A 59 -12.39 -5.39 0.15
CA PRO A 59 -11.71 -4.12 -0.06
C PRO A 59 -11.80 -3.16 1.14
N TYR A 60 -10.79 -2.30 1.23
CA TYR A 60 -10.75 -1.21 2.20
C TYR A 60 -11.10 0.12 1.53
N ILE A 61 -11.82 0.99 2.24
CA ILE A 61 -12.01 2.37 1.83
C ILE A 61 -10.99 3.25 2.56
N VAL A 62 -10.22 4.02 1.80
CA VAL A 62 -9.22 4.96 2.30
C VAL A 62 -9.79 6.37 2.20
N PHE A 63 -10.10 6.98 3.33
CA PHE A 63 -10.44 8.38 3.39
C PHE A 63 -9.19 9.21 3.66
N TYR A 64 -8.95 10.20 2.84
CA TYR A 64 -7.81 11.09 2.94
C TYR A 64 -8.19 12.52 2.59
N ASP A 65 -7.42 13.47 3.10
CA ASP A 65 -7.57 14.88 2.78
C ASP A 65 -7.07 15.13 1.34
N SER A 66 -7.99 15.30 0.40
CA SER A 66 -7.68 15.57 -1.00
C SER A 66 -7.18 17.00 -1.24
N ASP A 67 -7.47 17.93 -0.33
CA ASP A 67 -7.03 19.32 -0.44
C ASP A 67 -5.56 19.50 -0.03
N CYS A 68 -5.01 18.50 0.67
CA CYS A 68 -3.60 18.46 1.02
C CYS A 68 -2.78 17.83 -0.11
N GLY A 69 -2.00 18.63 -0.85
CA GLY A 69 -1.16 18.14 -1.96
C GLY A 69 -0.18 17.04 -1.57
N PHE A 70 0.39 17.11 -0.36
CA PHE A 70 1.25 16.04 0.19
C PHE A 70 0.47 14.75 0.40
N CYS A 71 -0.71 14.81 1.04
CA CYS A 71 -1.55 13.65 1.29
C CYS A 71 -2.00 13.00 -0.03
N HIS A 72 -2.40 13.82 -1.00
CA HIS A 72 -2.78 13.38 -2.34
C HIS A 72 -1.61 12.67 -3.04
N GLN A 73 -0.38 13.19 -2.92
CA GLN A 73 0.79 12.55 -3.53
C GLN A 73 1.12 11.20 -2.89
N VAL A 74 1.05 11.09 -1.56
CA VAL A 74 1.25 9.82 -0.85
C VAL A 74 0.20 8.80 -1.31
N CYS A 75 -1.07 9.18 -1.36
CA CYS A 75 -2.15 8.31 -1.82
C CYS A 75 -1.96 7.91 -3.29
N ARG A 76 -1.46 8.80 -4.15
CA ARG A 76 -1.15 8.51 -5.56
C ARG A 76 -0.05 7.44 -5.67
N ILE A 77 0.99 7.50 -4.83
CA ILE A 77 2.07 6.49 -4.80
C ILE A 77 1.49 5.14 -4.36
N LEU A 78 0.76 5.10 -3.25
CA LEU A 78 0.14 3.88 -2.74
C LEU A 78 -0.85 3.26 -3.74
N ARG A 79 -1.62 4.11 -4.44
CA ARG A 79 -2.53 3.66 -5.50
C ARG A 79 -1.80 2.98 -6.66
N ARG A 80 -0.60 3.45 -7.02
CA ARG A 80 0.23 2.80 -8.06
C ARG A 80 0.79 1.46 -7.59
N MET A 81 1.03 1.30 -6.30
CA MET A 81 1.50 0.04 -5.69
C MET A 81 0.37 -0.96 -5.48
N ASP A 82 -0.89 -0.52 -5.50
CA ASP A 82 -2.08 -1.35 -5.32
C ASP A 82 -2.45 -2.13 -6.60
N ILE A 83 -1.55 -3.02 -7.02
CA ILE A 83 -1.71 -3.86 -8.22
C ILE A 83 -2.97 -4.74 -8.12
N PHE A 84 -3.38 -5.12 -6.91
CA PHE A 84 -4.53 -5.99 -6.66
C PHE A 84 -5.85 -5.25 -6.46
N GLN A 85 -5.82 -3.91 -6.55
CA GLN A 85 -7.01 -3.05 -6.40
C GLN A 85 -7.75 -3.31 -5.08
N ARG A 86 -7.01 -3.29 -3.99
CA ARG A 86 -7.51 -3.56 -2.63
C ARG A 86 -8.15 -2.34 -1.98
N PHE A 87 -7.86 -1.15 -2.51
CA PHE A 87 -8.27 0.11 -1.91
C PHE A 87 -9.22 0.89 -2.82
N ILE A 88 -10.30 1.38 -2.22
CA ILE A 88 -11.18 2.40 -2.79
C ILE A 88 -10.72 3.73 -2.20
N TRP A 89 -10.28 4.64 -3.04
CA TRP A 89 -9.71 5.93 -2.62
C TRP A 89 -10.80 6.98 -2.60
N ALA A 90 -11.13 7.47 -1.42
CA ALA A 90 -12.19 8.43 -1.16
C ALA A 90 -11.59 9.74 -0.65
N GLY A 91 -11.67 10.80 -1.44
CA GLY A 91 -11.29 12.15 -1.06
C GLY A 91 -12.36 12.84 -0.22
N ASN A 92 -12.20 14.16 0.04
CA ASN A 92 -13.15 14.96 0.80
C ASN A 92 -14.53 15.10 0.13
N ASP A 93 -14.54 15.00 -1.19
CA ASP A 93 -15.73 15.05 -2.07
C ASP A 93 -16.55 13.74 -2.08
N TRP A 94 -16.03 12.68 -1.46
CA TRP A 94 -16.76 11.41 -1.37
C TRP A 94 -17.93 11.51 -0.40
N GLN A 95 -19.13 11.67 -0.94
CA GLN A 95 -20.36 11.83 -0.14
C GLN A 95 -21.13 10.53 0.09
N ASP A 96 -20.88 9.49 -0.72
CA ASP A 96 -21.62 8.24 -0.63
C ASP A 96 -21.13 7.38 0.55
N GLN A 97 -22.07 7.08 1.48
CA GLN A 97 -21.90 6.07 2.54
C GLN A 97 -20.80 6.34 3.59
N LYS A 98 -20.29 7.55 3.70
CA LYS A 98 -19.36 7.88 4.78
C LYS A 98 -20.12 8.03 6.10
N PRO A 99 -19.92 7.16 7.10
CA PRO A 99 -20.52 7.32 8.42
C PRO A 99 -20.14 8.67 9.03
N ASP A 100 -21.07 9.34 9.68
CA ASP A 100 -20.82 10.67 10.28
C ASP A 100 -19.67 10.64 11.31
N SER A 101 -19.49 9.51 11.98
CA SER A 101 -18.37 9.29 12.90
C SER A 101 -16.99 9.34 12.20
N LEU A 102 -16.93 9.01 10.92
CA LEU A 102 -15.68 9.02 10.15
C LEU A 102 -15.41 10.37 9.48
N LYS A 103 -16.42 11.24 9.32
CA LYS A 103 -16.24 12.58 8.72
C LYS A 103 -15.25 13.42 9.53
N SER A 104 -15.48 13.54 10.84
CA SER A 104 -14.62 14.33 11.72
C SER A 104 -13.18 13.78 11.87
N LEU A 105 -12.99 12.48 11.65
CA LEU A 105 -11.68 11.82 11.69
C LEU A 105 -10.90 12.03 10.41
N SER A 106 -11.54 11.92 9.24
CA SER A 106 -10.89 12.03 7.94
C SER A 106 -10.31 13.41 7.63
N ASP A 107 -10.87 14.48 8.24
CA ASP A 107 -10.35 15.83 8.09
C ASP A 107 -8.99 16.01 8.81
N LYS A 108 -8.74 15.20 9.83
CA LYS A 108 -7.53 15.27 10.66
C LYS A 108 -6.47 14.27 10.30
N THR A 109 -6.88 13.08 9.85
CA THR A 109 -5.98 11.95 9.63
C THR A 109 -6.47 11.06 8.50
N ILE A 110 -5.57 10.22 7.96
CA ILE A 110 -5.96 9.17 7.06
C ILE A 110 -6.76 8.10 7.82
N VAL A 111 -7.86 7.68 7.23
CA VAL A 111 -8.76 6.66 7.80
C VAL A 111 -8.89 5.51 6.82
N LEU A 112 -8.63 4.30 7.29
CA LEU A 112 -8.81 3.06 6.56
C LEU A 112 -10.01 2.31 7.16
N TRP A 113 -11.03 2.10 6.37
CA TRP A 113 -12.26 1.45 6.81
C TRP A 113 -12.50 0.15 6.04
N ASN A 114 -12.72 -0.93 6.78
CA ASN A 114 -13.19 -2.18 6.22
C ASN A 114 -14.70 -2.28 6.43
N GLN A 115 -15.46 -2.25 5.33
CA GLN A 115 -16.93 -2.30 5.40
C GLN A 115 -17.45 -3.66 5.92
N GLU A 116 -16.79 -4.77 5.56
CA GLU A 116 -17.25 -6.11 5.92
C GLU A 116 -17.12 -6.38 7.43
N SER A 117 -15.98 -6.00 8.02
CA SER A 117 -15.70 -6.20 9.45
C SER A 117 -16.03 -4.98 10.31
N ASN A 118 -16.43 -3.86 9.70
CA ASN A 118 -16.64 -2.56 10.33
C ASN A 118 -15.44 -2.06 11.15
N GLN A 119 -14.23 -2.51 10.79
CA GLN A 119 -13.00 -2.10 11.45
C GLN A 119 -12.46 -0.81 10.86
N VAL A 120 -12.05 0.09 11.74
CA VAL A 120 -11.50 1.40 11.38
C VAL A 120 -10.08 1.48 11.91
N TYR A 121 -9.14 1.80 11.02
CA TYR A 121 -7.74 2.06 11.36
C TYR A 121 -7.43 3.51 11.04
N THR A 122 -6.61 4.15 11.87
CA THR A 122 -6.26 5.55 11.73
C THR A 122 -4.74 5.74 11.88
N ARG A 123 -4.24 6.90 11.41
CA ARG A 123 -2.85 7.31 11.61
C ARG A 123 -1.85 6.27 11.09
N HIS A 124 -0.79 5.96 11.88
CA HIS A 124 0.25 4.98 11.52
C HIS A 124 -0.29 3.55 11.38
N GLU A 125 -1.33 3.16 12.13
CA GLU A 125 -1.96 1.84 12.00
C GLU A 125 -2.64 1.67 10.64
N ALA A 126 -3.28 2.73 10.14
CA ALA A 126 -3.85 2.72 8.79
C ALA A 126 -2.77 2.50 7.73
N PHE A 127 -1.62 3.17 7.86
CA PHE A 127 -0.47 2.95 6.98
C PHE A 127 0.08 1.53 7.09
N GLY A 128 0.29 1.03 8.31
CA GLY A 128 0.75 -0.35 8.53
C GLY A 128 -0.18 -1.36 7.87
N LYS A 129 -1.49 -1.16 8.00
CA LYS A 129 -2.50 -2.04 7.41
C LYS A 129 -2.56 -1.90 5.87
N MET A 130 -2.42 -0.69 5.35
CA MET A 130 -2.32 -0.47 3.90
C MET A 130 -1.08 -1.16 3.33
N ILE A 131 0.09 -0.98 3.95
CA ILE A 131 1.34 -1.65 3.52
C ILE A 131 1.17 -3.16 3.59
N GLN A 132 0.58 -3.71 4.66
CA GLN A 132 0.29 -5.14 4.79
C GLN A 132 -0.54 -5.69 3.63
N SER A 133 -1.45 -4.88 3.11
CA SER A 133 -2.37 -5.26 2.03
C SER A 133 -1.77 -5.07 0.63
N LEU A 134 -0.57 -4.46 0.51
CA LEU A 134 0.16 -4.33 -0.75
C LEU A 134 0.99 -5.58 -1.06
N PRO A 135 1.31 -5.85 -2.33
CA PRO A 135 2.21 -6.92 -2.72
C PRO A 135 3.55 -6.80 -1.99
N LEU A 136 4.01 -7.90 -1.39
CA LEU A 136 5.24 -7.95 -0.57
C LEU A 136 5.24 -7.03 0.66
N GLY A 137 4.22 -6.23 0.87
CA GLY A 137 4.12 -5.32 2.01
C GLY A 137 4.08 -6.05 3.36
N PHE A 138 3.60 -7.31 3.38
CA PHE A 138 3.62 -8.14 4.59
C PHE A 138 5.04 -8.38 5.14
N LEU A 139 6.07 -8.30 4.29
CA LEU A 139 7.48 -8.45 4.71
C LEU A 139 7.95 -7.27 5.58
N VAL A 140 7.33 -6.11 5.45
CA VAL A 140 7.73 -4.88 6.12
C VAL A 140 6.69 -4.40 7.13
N SER A 141 5.42 -4.72 6.90
CA SER A 141 4.30 -4.19 7.70
C SER A 141 4.35 -4.57 9.19
N TRP A 142 4.95 -5.71 9.53
CA TRP A 142 5.07 -6.14 10.92
C TRP A 142 5.80 -5.11 11.80
N ILE A 143 6.70 -4.30 11.22
CA ILE A 143 7.44 -3.25 11.93
C ILE A 143 6.48 -2.23 12.56
N PHE A 144 5.36 -1.93 11.89
CA PHE A 144 4.34 -0.99 12.38
C PHE A 144 3.56 -1.50 13.60
N PHE A 145 3.56 -2.81 13.82
CA PHE A 145 2.81 -3.46 14.89
C PHE A 145 3.69 -3.89 16.07
N VAL A 146 5.02 -3.68 16.00
CA VAL A 146 5.93 -3.96 17.12
C VAL A 146 5.71 -2.96 18.24
N PRO A 147 5.43 -3.40 19.48
CA PRO A 147 5.32 -2.51 20.62
C PRO A 147 6.60 -1.66 20.80
N GLY A 148 6.43 -0.37 21.02
CA GLY A 148 7.55 0.60 21.08
C GLY A 148 7.88 1.25 19.73
N ILE A 149 8.09 0.48 18.68
CA ILE A 149 8.28 1.02 17.31
C ILE A 149 6.99 1.68 16.80
N GLY A 150 5.83 1.10 17.09
CA GLY A 150 4.53 1.70 16.77
C GLY A 150 4.35 3.09 17.37
N HIS A 151 4.83 3.33 18.61
CA HIS A 151 4.78 4.64 19.24
C HIS A 151 5.67 5.66 18.50
N LEU A 152 6.86 5.22 18.05
CA LEU A 152 7.75 6.06 17.25
C LEU A 152 7.10 6.45 15.91
N PHE A 153 6.48 5.49 15.23
CA PHE A 153 5.73 5.77 13.99
C PHE A 153 4.54 6.69 14.24
N GLY A 154 3.84 6.54 15.35
CA GLY A 154 2.77 7.45 15.77
C GLY A 154 3.30 8.88 15.93
N PHE A 155 4.41 9.05 16.65
CA PHE A 155 5.04 10.36 16.84
C PHE A 155 5.50 10.98 15.51
N VAL A 156 6.16 10.20 14.65
CA VAL A 156 6.59 10.67 13.32
C VAL A 156 5.39 11.05 12.47
N TYR A 157 4.34 10.21 12.48
CA TYR A 157 3.11 10.50 11.77
C TYR A 157 2.49 11.82 12.21
N ASP A 158 2.36 12.06 13.51
CA ASP A 158 1.78 13.30 14.05
C ASP A 158 2.61 14.52 13.67
N ARG A 159 3.95 14.41 13.75
CA ARG A 159 4.84 15.46 13.28
C ARG A 159 4.67 15.81 11.81
N VAL A 160 4.49 14.79 10.98
CA VAL A 160 4.23 14.98 9.54
C VAL A 160 2.84 15.55 9.32
N ALA A 161 1.83 15.03 10.01
CA ALA A 161 0.43 15.50 9.91
C ALA A 161 0.30 16.98 10.32
N ASP A 162 0.92 17.39 11.43
CA ASP A 162 0.91 18.78 11.92
C ASP A 162 1.64 19.75 10.98
N ASN A 163 2.64 19.27 10.25
CA ASN A 163 3.43 20.07 9.32
C ASN A 163 3.09 19.82 7.84
N ARG A 164 2.04 19.07 7.54
CA ARG A 164 1.68 18.65 6.17
C ARG A 164 1.57 19.81 5.19
N THR A 165 1.02 20.95 5.62
CA THR A 165 0.88 22.14 4.77
C THR A 165 2.23 22.75 4.45
N LYS A 166 3.13 22.86 5.45
CA LYS A 166 4.49 23.36 5.24
C LYS A 166 5.31 22.43 4.35
N ILE A 167 5.17 21.11 4.56
CA ILE A 167 5.81 20.10 3.73
C ILE A 167 5.29 20.19 2.29
N SER A 168 3.98 20.32 2.12
CA SER A 168 3.35 20.48 0.81
C SER A 168 3.92 21.68 0.06
N THR A 169 3.97 22.85 0.70
CA THR A 169 4.51 24.08 0.09
C THR A 169 6.01 23.99 -0.20
N SER A 170 6.80 23.40 0.71
CA SER A 170 8.24 23.24 0.50
C SER A 170 8.60 22.30 -0.65
N LEU A 171 7.72 21.32 -0.93
CA LEU A 171 7.85 20.40 -2.06
C LEU A 171 7.24 20.95 -3.36
N GLY A 172 6.76 22.20 -3.35
CA GLY A 172 6.15 22.84 -4.53
C GLY A 172 4.75 22.33 -4.87
N TYR A 173 4.11 21.58 -3.96
CA TYR A 173 2.71 21.21 -4.11
C TYR A 173 1.83 22.37 -3.65
N LYS A 174 0.80 22.69 -4.42
CA LYS A 174 -0.19 23.68 -3.98
C LYS A 174 -0.84 23.20 -2.68
N ALA A 175 -0.72 23.98 -1.63
CA ALA A 175 -1.52 23.80 -0.45
C ALA A 175 -2.90 24.35 -0.75
N CYS A 176 -3.93 23.54 -0.59
CA CYS A 176 -5.32 23.96 -0.47
C CYS A 176 -5.83 24.93 -1.56
N ASP A 177 -5.68 24.58 -2.84
CA ASP A 177 -6.43 25.27 -3.88
C ASP A 177 -6.64 24.33 -5.09
N ILE A 178 -7.38 23.26 -4.83
CA ILE A 178 -8.05 22.54 -5.92
C ILE A 178 -9.54 22.80 -5.66
N SER A 179 -9.93 24.06 -5.88
CA SER A 179 -11.30 24.33 -6.26
C SER A 179 -11.55 23.52 -7.52
N SER A 180 -12.48 22.60 -7.40
CA SER A 180 -13.12 21.89 -8.49
C SER A 180 -13.35 22.79 -9.69
N ASP A 181 -12.66 22.56 -10.78
CA ASP A 181 -13.14 22.77 -12.15
C ASP A 181 -13.41 21.41 -12.78
#